data_faf409aeef04487171786265e6a1b020
#
_entry.id   faf409aeef04487171786265e6a1b020
#
_cell.length_a   1.000
_cell.length_b   1.000
_cell.length_c   1.000
_cell.angle_alpha   90.00
_cell.angle_beta   90.00
_cell.angle_gamma   90.00
#
_symmetry.space_group_name_H-M   'P 1'
#
loop_
_entity.id
_entity.type
_entity.pdbx_description
1 polymer ?
#
loop_
_entity_poly.entity_id
_entity_poly.type
_entity_poly.pdbx_seq_one_letter_code
_entity_poly.pdbx_strand_id
1 'polypeptide(L)'
;MPSTAKALNSFFNGFGVPAYSNDTVPDDAPVRHITYPMVDPEWSQQASMYCEVWDRSTSNAYILAKADTIVREIGQGIVFPCDGGYIRLQIESPAVQVRVDGDFRSAYINMSMNAFHLPGA
;
A
#
# COMPACT_ATOMS: atom_id res chain seq x y z
N MET A 1 13.29 0.12 -16.15
CA MET A 1 12.15 -0.32 -15.30
C MET A 1 12.49 -0.14 -13.83
N PRO A 2 11.55 0.32 -12.99
CA PRO A 2 11.83 0.46 -11.56
C PRO A 2 11.95 -0.91 -10.89
N SER A 3 12.73 -0.97 -9.82
CA SER A 3 12.73 -2.15 -8.94
C SER A 3 11.36 -2.32 -8.29
N THR A 4 11.10 -3.50 -7.70
CA THR A 4 9.87 -3.75 -6.95
C THR A 4 9.67 -2.70 -5.87
N ALA A 5 10.74 -2.36 -5.12
CA ALA A 5 10.69 -1.35 -4.07
C ALA A 5 10.28 0.02 -4.60
N LYS A 6 10.89 0.46 -5.69
CA LYS A 6 10.55 1.75 -6.31
C LYS A 6 9.15 1.76 -6.89
N ALA A 7 8.73 0.65 -7.51
CA ALA A 7 7.39 0.53 -8.09
C ALA A 7 6.31 0.65 -7.00
N LEU A 8 6.47 -0.04 -5.89
CA LEU A 8 5.55 0.05 -4.75
C LEU A 8 5.54 1.45 -4.15
N ASN A 9 6.72 2.05 -3.94
CA ASN A 9 6.82 3.39 -3.37
C ASN A 9 6.14 4.43 -4.26
N SER A 10 6.37 4.37 -5.58
CA SER A 10 5.72 5.27 -6.54
C SER A 10 4.20 5.11 -6.52
N PHE A 11 3.72 3.87 -6.46
CA PHE A 11 2.28 3.62 -6.42
C PHE A 11 1.64 4.25 -5.18
N PHE A 12 2.17 3.93 -3.99
CA PHE A 12 1.58 4.41 -2.74
C PHE A 12 1.75 5.92 -2.54
N ASN A 13 2.78 6.55 -3.12
CA ASN A 13 2.93 8.00 -3.09
C ASN A 13 1.95 8.74 -4.03
N GLY A 14 1.18 8.02 -4.83
CA GLY A 14 0.23 8.62 -5.76
C GLY A 14 -1.09 9.08 -5.15
N PHE A 15 -1.27 8.99 -3.82
CA PHE A 15 -2.55 9.28 -3.17
C PHE A 15 -2.59 10.64 -2.45
N GLY A 16 -1.65 11.52 -2.73
CA GLY A 16 -1.68 12.89 -2.21
C GLY A 16 -1.05 13.09 -0.85
N VAL A 17 -0.53 12.04 -0.24
CA VAL A 17 0.24 12.08 1.01
C VAL A 17 1.49 11.23 0.85
N PRO A 18 2.57 11.50 1.62
CA PRO A 18 3.78 10.70 1.50
C PRO A 18 3.53 9.26 1.96
N ALA A 19 4.20 8.33 1.30
CA ALA A 19 4.17 6.91 1.64
C ALA A 19 5.58 6.41 1.89
N TYR A 20 5.72 5.56 2.90
CA TYR A 20 7.00 5.00 3.33
C TYR A 20 6.84 3.50 3.57
N SER A 21 7.88 2.72 3.30
CA SER A 21 7.91 1.36 3.81
C SER A 21 8.03 1.39 5.34
N ASN A 22 7.49 0.38 6.02
CA ASN A 22 7.38 0.36 7.48
C ASN A 22 8.72 0.54 8.19
N ASP A 23 9.81 0.09 7.59
CA ASP A 23 11.14 0.11 8.16
C ASP A 23 11.92 1.39 7.87
N THR A 24 11.37 2.31 7.08
CA THR A 24 12.07 3.53 6.66
C THR A 24 11.26 4.80 6.90
N VAL A 25 10.32 4.78 7.84
CA VAL A 25 9.54 5.98 8.17
C VAL A 25 10.45 6.98 8.88
N PRO A 26 10.66 8.19 8.32
CA PRO A 26 11.50 9.19 8.98
C PRO A 26 10.83 9.77 10.23
N ASP A 27 11.65 10.19 11.19
CA ASP A 27 11.15 10.77 12.44
C ASP A 27 10.29 12.02 12.23
N ASP A 28 10.56 12.77 11.16
CA ASP A 28 9.85 13.99 10.80
C ASP A 28 8.72 13.77 9.78
N ALA A 29 8.29 12.53 9.59
CA ALA A 29 7.18 12.23 8.69
C ALA A 29 5.93 13.00 9.08
N PRO A 30 5.15 13.54 8.12
CA PRO A 30 3.87 14.16 8.42
C PRO A 30 2.95 13.19 9.16
N VAL A 31 2.07 13.73 10.01
CA VAL A 31 1.09 12.91 10.74
C VAL A 31 0.24 12.10 9.76
N ARG A 32 -0.23 12.73 8.68
CA ARG A 32 -0.98 12.06 7.63
C ARG A 32 -0.01 11.50 6.61
N HIS A 33 0.12 10.18 6.61
CA HIS A 33 1.00 9.47 5.69
C HIS A 33 0.48 8.04 5.50
N ILE A 34 1.09 7.34 4.55
CA ILE A 34 0.79 5.94 4.28
C ILE A 34 2.02 5.12 4.61
N THR A 35 1.83 3.96 5.25
CA THR A 35 2.89 2.96 5.42
C THR A 35 2.49 1.66 4.76
N TYR A 36 3.48 0.90 4.30
CA TYR A 36 3.28 -0.41 3.70
C TYR A 36 4.48 -1.30 4.02
N PRO A 37 4.31 -2.62 4.08
CA PRO A 37 5.45 -3.52 4.30
C PRO A 37 6.25 -3.66 3.01
N MET A 38 7.57 -3.74 3.13
CA MET A 38 8.40 -4.09 1.98
C MET A 38 8.34 -5.61 1.82
N VAL A 39 7.57 -6.07 0.85
CA VAL A 39 7.40 -7.48 0.51
C VAL A 39 8.00 -7.71 -0.86
N ASP A 40 8.84 -8.73 -0.96
CA ASP A 40 9.45 -9.13 -2.22
C ASP A 40 8.96 -10.56 -2.54
N PRO A 41 7.81 -10.69 -3.20
CA PRO A 41 7.22 -12.01 -3.43
C PRO A 41 8.00 -12.77 -4.48
N GLU A 42 7.97 -14.09 -4.39
CA GLU A 42 8.47 -14.94 -5.47
C GLU A 42 7.59 -14.76 -6.71
N TRP A 43 8.21 -14.85 -7.88
CA TRP A 43 7.49 -14.71 -9.14
C TRP A 43 6.36 -15.74 -9.24
N SER A 44 5.22 -15.26 -9.74
CA SER A 44 4.00 -16.05 -9.94
C SER A 44 3.38 -16.60 -8.66
N GLN A 45 3.83 -16.15 -7.49
CA GLN A 45 3.22 -16.50 -6.22
C GLN A 45 2.51 -15.30 -5.60
N GLN A 46 1.41 -15.61 -4.92
CA GLN A 46 0.64 -14.59 -4.22
C GLN A 46 1.21 -14.38 -2.81
N ALA A 47 1.35 -13.13 -2.43
CA ALA A 47 1.75 -12.75 -1.08
C ALA A 47 0.66 -11.88 -0.45
N SER A 48 0.52 -11.98 0.87
CA SER A 48 -0.31 -11.03 1.62
C SER A 48 0.39 -9.67 1.61
N MET A 49 -0.42 -8.63 1.44
CA MET A 49 0.07 -7.25 1.40
C MET A 49 -0.93 -6.36 2.14
N TYR A 50 -0.50 -5.20 2.57
CA TYR A 50 -1.39 -4.21 3.17
C TYR A 50 -0.77 -2.83 3.04
N CYS A 51 -1.59 -1.81 3.27
CA CYS A 51 -1.09 -0.48 3.59
C CYS A 51 -1.94 0.10 4.71
N GLU A 52 -1.38 1.09 5.41
CA GLU A 52 -2.09 1.80 6.47
C GLU A 52 -2.08 3.29 6.18
N VAL A 53 -3.24 3.91 6.28
CA VAL A 53 -3.38 5.36 6.20
C VAL A 53 -3.45 5.89 7.63
N TRP A 54 -2.53 6.78 7.99
CA TRP A 54 -2.40 7.27 9.36
C TRP A 54 -2.95 8.69 9.52
N ASP A 55 -3.54 8.94 10.68
CA ASP A 55 -3.95 10.26 11.13
C ASP A 55 -3.85 10.34 12.65
N ARG A 56 -3.81 11.56 13.17
CA ARG A 56 -3.89 11.83 14.60
C ARG A 56 -5.19 12.58 14.86
N SER A 57 -6.23 11.86 15.25
CA SER A 57 -7.58 12.40 15.33
C SER A 57 -8.45 11.51 16.20
N THR A 58 -9.53 12.07 16.73
CA THR A 58 -10.60 11.29 17.36
C THR A 58 -11.67 10.88 16.35
N SER A 59 -11.52 11.28 15.09
CA SER A 59 -12.45 10.97 14.00
C SER A 59 -11.80 10.04 12.98
N ASN A 60 -12.60 9.14 12.42
CA ASN A 60 -12.18 8.25 11.33
C ASN A 60 -12.37 8.88 9.95
N ALA A 61 -12.89 10.11 9.87
CA ALA A 61 -13.32 10.68 8.59
C ALA A 61 -12.20 10.73 7.55
N TYR A 62 -11.03 11.22 7.92
CA TYR A 62 -9.92 11.32 6.97
C TYR A 62 -9.42 9.95 6.52
N ILE A 63 -9.14 9.06 7.47
CA ILE A 63 -8.54 7.76 7.13
C ILE A 63 -9.49 6.91 6.29
N LEU A 64 -10.79 6.97 6.56
CA LEU A 64 -11.79 6.22 5.79
C LEU A 64 -11.98 6.80 4.39
N ALA A 65 -11.97 8.12 4.25
CA ALA A 65 -12.06 8.76 2.93
C ALA A 65 -10.84 8.40 2.06
N LYS A 66 -9.64 8.46 2.64
CA LYS A 66 -8.42 8.10 1.93
C LYS A 66 -8.38 6.62 1.60
N ALA A 67 -8.78 5.76 2.54
CA ALA A 67 -8.86 4.32 2.32
C ALA A 67 -9.84 3.98 1.18
N ASP A 68 -10.98 4.66 1.13
CA ASP A 68 -11.96 4.46 0.06
C ASP A 68 -11.35 4.77 -1.31
N THR A 69 -10.58 5.86 -1.42
CA THR A 69 -9.87 6.21 -2.65
C THR A 69 -8.89 5.11 -3.06
N ILE A 70 -8.11 4.59 -2.11
CA ILE A 70 -7.13 3.53 -2.39
C ILE A 70 -7.84 2.23 -2.81
N VAL A 71 -8.90 1.85 -2.08
CA VAL A 71 -9.66 0.63 -2.40
C VAL A 71 -10.27 0.71 -3.79
N ARG A 72 -10.81 1.86 -4.17
CA ARG A 72 -11.38 2.04 -5.51
C ARG A 72 -10.32 1.97 -6.60
N GLU A 73 -9.15 2.54 -6.36
CA GLU A 73 -8.05 2.51 -7.33
C GLU A 73 -7.54 1.09 -7.55
N ILE A 74 -7.33 0.33 -6.47
CA ILE A 74 -6.84 -1.04 -6.57
C ILE A 74 -7.94 -1.99 -7.02
N GLY A 75 -9.12 -1.92 -6.40
CA GLY A 75 -10.28 -2.71 -6.75
C GLY A 75 -10.00 -4.20 -6.87
N GLN A 76 -10.45 -4.80 -7.96
CA GLN A 76 -10.27 -6.22 -8.25
C GLN A 76 -8.91 -6.53 -8.87
N GLY A 77 -8.11 -5.53 -9.10
CA GLY A 77 -6.75 -5.68 -9.57
C GLY A 77 -6.24 -4.46 -10.29
N ILE A 78 -5.04 -4.02 -9.93
CA ILE A 78 -4.30 -3.00 -10.64
C ILE A 78 -2.91 -3.57 -10.93
N VAL A 79 -2.38 -3.23 -12.09
CA VAL A 79 -1.09 -3.75 -12.57
C VAL A 79 -0.18 -2.58 -12.87
N PHE A 80 1.07 -2.67 -12.44
CA PHE A 80 2.08 -1.68 -12.79
C PHE A 80 3.44 -2.36 -13.02
N PRO A 81 4.28 -1.77 -13.89
CA PRO A 81 5.54 -2.41 -14.28
C PRO A 81 6.60 -2.33 -13.18
N CYS A 82 7.47 -3.34 -13.17
CA CYS A 82 8.67 -3.37 -12.36
C CYS A 82 9.76 -4.10 -13.14
N ASP A 83 10.97 -4.16 -12.56
CA ASP A 83 12.09 -4.86 -13.17
C ASP A 83 11.75 -6.33 -13.44
N GLY A 84 11.90 -6.76 -14.69
CA GLY A 84 11.68 -8.14 -15.09
C GLY A 84 10.23 -8.56 -15.28
N GLY A 85 9.27 -7.64 -15.07
CA GLY A 85 7.87 -8.01 -15.20
C GLY A 85 6.90 -6.93 -14.72
N TYR A 86 5.91 -7.35 -13.96
CA TYR A 86 4.93 -6.44 -13.40
C TYR A 86 4.40 -6.95 -12.07
N ILE A 87 3.84 -6.02 -11.29
CA ILE A 87 3.19 -6.29 -10.02
C ILE A 87 1.70 -6.10 -10.19
N ARG A 88 0.91 -7.00 -9.59
CA ARG A 88 -0.53 -6.86 -9.49
C ARG A 88 -0.93 -6.78 -8.02
N LEU A 89 -1.70 -5.77 -7.66
CA LEU A 89 -2.33 -5.64 -6.35
C LEU A 89 -3.84 -5.86 -6.50
N GLN A 90 -4.43 -6.47 -5.49
CA GLN A 90 -5.86 -6.74 -5.45
C GLN A 90 -6.34 -6.60 -4.01
N ILE A 91 -7.49 -5.99 -3.81
CA ILE A 91 -8.09 -5.86 -2.48
C ILE A 91 -8.61 -7.22 -2.02
N GLU A 92 -8.35 -7.54 -0.75
CA GLU A 92 -8.82 -8.75 -0.09
C GLU A 92 -9.78 -8.41 1.04
N SER A 93 -10.63 -9.36 1.42
CA SER A 93 -11.60 -9.17 2.48
C SER A 93 -11.00 -9.50 3.86
N PRO A 94 -11.29 -8.74 4.90
CA PRO A 94 -12.02 -7.46 4.89
C PRO A 94 -11.17 -6.36 4.27
N ALA A 95 -11.79 -5.49 3.45
CA ALA A 95 -11.04 -4.49 2.70
C ALA A 95 -10.37 -3.48 3.62
N VAL A 96 -11.09 -2.96 4.61
CA VAL A 96 -10.60 -1.91 5.50
C VAL A 96 -10.92 -2.26 6.94
N GLN A 97 -9.93 -2.08 7.82
CA GLN A 97 -10.09 -2.20 9.27
C GLN A 97 -9.51 -0.96 9.93
N VAL A 98 -10.26 -0.35 10.84
CA VAL A 98 -9.77 0.79 11.63
C VAL A 98 -9.01 0.27 12.83
N ARG A 99 -7.84 0.85 13.09
CA ARG A 99 -6.99 0.54 14.24
C ARG A 99 -6.72 1.83 15.00
N VAL A 100 -6.68 1.73 16.32
CA VAL A 100 -6.41 2.86 17.21
C VAL A 100 -5.18 2.53 18.04
N ASP A 101 -4.22 3.46 18.07
CA ASP A 101 -2.99 3.33 18.84
C ASP A 101 -2.71 4.69 19.53
N GLY A 102 -3.13 4.81 20.79
CA GLY A 102 -3.02 6.06 21.53
C GLY A 102 -3.77 7.17 20.83
N ASP A 103 -3.07 8.26 20.50
CA ASP A 103 -3.65 9.41 19.79
C ASP A 103 -3.78 9.17 18.28
N PHE A 104 -3.18 8.10 17.78
CA PHE A 104 -3.14 7.81 16.35
C PHE A 104 -4.24 6.83 15.96
N ARG A 105 -4.70 6.97 14.72
CA ARG A 105 -5.62 6.06 14.07
C ARG A 105 -5.08 5.66 12.72
N SER A 106 -5.39 4.46 12.30
CA SER A 106 -5.06 4.03 10.94
C SER A 106 -6.23 3.29 10.32
N ALA A 107 -6.32 3.40 9.00
CA ALA A 107 -7.14 2.50 8.19
C ALA A 107 -6.19 1.47 7.58
N TYR A 108 -6.35 0.22 8.01
CA TYR A 108 -5.57 -0.91 7.51
C TYR A 108 -6.31 -1.50 6.32
N ILE A 109 -5.65 -1.53 5.17
CA ILE A 109 -6.24 -1.99 3.91
C ILE A 109 -5.59 -3.30 3.53
N ASN A 110 -6.39 -4.38 3.50
CA ASN A 110 -5.92 -5.71 3.13
C ASN A 110 -5.86 -5.88 1.63
N MET A 111 -4.78 -6.48 1.16
CA MET A 111 -4.64 -6.79 -0.25
C MET A 111 -3.74 -8.01 -0.45
N SER A 112 -3.70 -8.51 -1.67
CA SER A 112 -2.73 -9.49 -2.10
C SER A 112 -1.87 -8.89 -3.20
N MET A 113 -0.65 -9.41 -3.33
CA MET A 113 0.32 -8.99 -4.33
C MET A 113 0.85 -10.19 -5.08
N ASN A 114 0.89 -10.08 -6.40
CA ASN A 114 1.55 -11.04 -7.27
C ASN A 114 2.61 -10.32 -8.10
N ALA A 115 3.71 -11.01 -8.35
CA ALA A 115 4.72 -10.54 -9.28
C ALA A 115 4.79 -11.52 -10.45
N PHE A 116 4.84 -11.00 -11.67
CA PHE A 116 4.83 -11.82 -12.89
C PHE A 116 6.02 -11.48 -13.76
N HIS A 117 6.70 -12.51 -14.27
CA HIS A 117 7.75 -12.35 -15.25
C HIS A 117 7.15 -12.06 -16.61
N LEU A 118 7.84 -11.17 -17.36
CA LEU A 118 7.63 -11.05 -18.79
C LEU A 118 8.52 -12.05 -19.49
N PRO A 119 8.02 -12.80 -20.51
CA PRO A 119 8.85 -13.72 -21.28
C PRO A 119 10.06 -13.01 -21.87
N GLY A 120 11.24 -13.58 -21.70
CA GLY A 120 12.48 -13.02 -22.20
C GLY A 120 13.08 -11.88 -21.38
N ALA A 121 12.49 -11.57 -20.23
CA ALA A 121 13.00 -10.53 -19.34
C ALA A 121 14.12 -11.05 -18.42
#